data_38d1c2f9f7aba65b9162ead0de840146
#
_entry.id   38d1c2f9f7aba65b9162ead0de840146
#
_cell.length_a   1.000
_cell.length_b   1.000
_cell.length_c   1.000
_cell.angle_alpha   90.00
_cell.angle_beta   90.00
_cell.angle_gamma   90.00
#
_symmetry.space_group_name_H-M   'P 1'
#
loop_
_entity.id
_entity.type
_entity.pdbx_description
1 polymer ?
#
loop_
_entity_poly.entity_id
_entity_poly.type
_entity_poly.pdbx_seq_one_letter_code
_entity_poly.pdbx_strand_id
1 'polypeptide(L)'
;MSAKSDNTDTRPFSPKIDRNYPVPKLKLPPGATDTHFHFIGPQKLFPTKPHNVFAHLQFEDTPIEDWLTMQAALGLSRGLHVLSMMYENNYEIALYAQCRLGDRVRSVIVPWSGITDGELDVLTKAGVVGYRITWRLGPTIDQRLVARTGERGWSMHYLHRADEAEQDHWKPLILRTPGRFVLEHMGGVDPAKGIDGEGFRFVLACLDTGRCWVKLSPRISKQDNFPFSDTDPLVRKLVAHAPNRLLWGSDWPHPQYFKPMPNDVALLDMMLDWVPDEATRKLIFVDNPAELLGFRRI
;
A
#
# COMPACT_ATOMS: atom_id res chain seq x y z
N MET A 1 3.45 48.52 -5.25
CA MET A 1 4.21 47.89 -4.14
C MET A 1 3.53 46.55 -3.84
N SER A 2 4.08 45.47 -4.37
CA SER A 2 3.55 44.11 -4.16
C SER A 2 4.13 43.58 -2.85
N ALA A 3 3.28 43.37 -1.85
CA ALA A 3 3.67 42.68 -0.63
C ALA A 3 4.06 41.26 -0.96
N LYS A 4 5.35 40.94 -0.90
CA LYS A 4 5.83 39.56 -0.81
C LYS A 4 5.35 39.03 0.54
N SER A 5 4.36 38.15 0.54
CA SER A 5 4.06 37.34 1.70
C SER A 5 5.21 36.35 1.88
N ASP A 6 6.16 36.70 2.76
CA ASP A 6 7.11 35.72 3.31
C ASP A 6 6.31 34.75 4.22
N ASN A 7 5.60 33.84 3.59
CA ASN A 7 5.00 32.74 4.30
C ASN A 7 6.05 31.62 4.38
N THR A 8 6.98 31.76 5.33
CA THR A 8 7.94 30.71 5.67
C THR A 8 7.17 29.62 6.41
N ASP A 9 6.70 28.63 5.67
CA ASP A 9 6.13 27.40 6.24
C ASP A 9 7.20 26.72 7.09
N THR A 10 7.02 26.67 8.40
CA THR A 10 7.99 26.15 9.38
C THR A 10 7.82 24.67 9.66
N ARG A 11 6.86 24.00 9.03
CA ARG A 11 6.66 22.57 9.21
C ARG A 11 7.88 21.79 8.70
N PRO A 12 8.27 20.69 9.37
CA PRO A 12 9.36 19.86 8.89
C PRO A 12 9.00 19.18 7.55
N PHE A 13 9.99 19.00 6.70
CA PHE A 13 9.83 18.20 5.50
C PHE A 13 9.84 16.70 5.83
N SER A 14 8.96 15.95 5.18
CA SER A 14 9.12 14.50 5.06
C SER A 14 10.48 14.22 4.39
N PRO A 15 11.20 13.16 4.77
CA PRO A 15 12.44 12.79 4.07
C PRO A 15 12.21 12.68 2.56
N LYS A 16 13.19 13.16 1.80
CA LYS A 16 13.16 13.07 0.33
C LYS A 16 13.39 11.63 -0.11
N ILE A 17 12.72 11.26 -1.21
CA ILE A 17 12.96 9.94 -1.81
C ILE A 17 14.36 9.82 -2.39
N ASP A 18 14.90 8.61 -2.36
CA ASP A 18 16.13 8.28 -3.08
C ASP A 18 15.77 7.99 -4.55
N ARG A 19 16.23 8.83 -5.45
CA ARG A 19 16.01 8.69 -6.91
C ARG A 19 17.19 7.99 -7.61
N ASN A 20 18.12 7.43 -6.86
CA ASN A 20 19.20 6.64 -7.41
C ASN A 20 18.78 5.17 -7.50
N TYR A 21 18.57 4.68 -8.70
CA TYR A 21 18.13 3.31 -8.94
C TYR A 21 19.25 2.50 -9.61
N PRO A 22 20.15 1.87 -8.85
CA PRO A 22 21.13 0.95 -9.41
C PRO A 22 20.44 -0.25 -10.06
N VAL A 23 21.17 -1.00 -10.86
CA VAL A 23 20.60 -2.21 -11.51
C VAL A 23 20.25 -3.26 -10.45
N PRO A 24 18.97 -3.69 -10.35
CA PRO A 24 18.58 -4.71 -9.39
C PRO A 24 19.26 -6.06 -9.65
N LYS A 25 19.62 -6.76 -8.57
CA LYS A 25 20.07 -8.16 -8.64
C LYS A 25 18.90 -9.06 -9.01
N LEU A 26 17.74 -8.84 -8.39
CA LEU A 26 16.51 -9.56 -8.71
C LEU A 26 15.97 -9.11 -10.08
N LYS A 27 15.86 -10.05 -11.01
CA LYS A 27 15.19 -9.83 -12.28
C LYS A 27 13.74 -10.28 -12.19
N LEU A 28 12.84 -9.35 -12.40
CA LEU A 28 11.41 -9.61 -12.32
C LEU A 28 10.86 -10.21 -13.60
N PRO A 29 9.91 -11.15 -13.50
CA PRO A 29 9.23 -11.69 -14.68
C PRO A 29 8.25 -10.66 -15.29
N PRO A 30 7.88 -10.82 -16.58
CA PRO A 30 6.83 -10.01 -17.18
C PRO A 30 5.54 -10.04 -16.35
N GLY A 31 4.87 -8.91 -16.24
CA GLY A 31 3.65 -8.79 -15.43
C GLY A 31 3.88 -8.52 -13.95
N ALA A 32 5.13 -8.40 -13.51
CA ALA A 32 5.43 -8.05 -12.13
C ALA A 32 4.75 -6.74 -11.72
N THR A 33 4.16 -6.75 -10.53
CA THR A 33 3.25 -5.73 -10.03
C THR A 33 3.77 -5.15 -8.72
N ASP A 34 3.87 -3.82 -8.65
CA ASP A 34 3.95 -3.09 -7.39
C ASP A 34 2.55 -2.96 -6.80
N THR A 35 2.25 -3.66 -5.71
CA THR A 35 0.89 -3.65 -5.14
C THR A 35 0.65 -2.54 -4.12
N HIS A 36 1.59 -1.60 -3.97
CA HIS A 36 1.40 -0.47 -3.08
C HIS A 36 2.31 0.70 -3.46
N PHE A 37 1.79 1.63 -4.21
CA PHE A 37 2.46 2.91 -4.41
C PHE A 37 1.49 4.07 -4.24
N HIS A 38 2.04 5.23 -3.93
CA HIS A 38 1.35 6.51 -3.94
C HIS A 38 1.99 7.42 -4.99
N PHE A 39 1.38 8.54 -5.28
CA PHE A 39 2.07 9.71 -5.79
C PHE A 39 1.53 10.95 -5.09
N ILE A 40 2.36 11.98 -4.96
CA ILE A 40 2.05 13.21 -4.24
C ILE A 40 2.28 14.39 -5.17
N GLY A 41 1.24 15.19 -5.36
CA GLY A 41 1.32 16.33 -6.27
C GLY A 41 1.23 15.98 -7.76
N PRO A 42 1.54 16.92 -8.64
CA PRO A 42 1.94 18.29 -8.31
C PRO A 42 0.88 19.03 -7.48
N GLN A 43 1.31 19.74 -6.43
CA GLN A 43 0.40 20.42 -5.50
C GLN A 43 -0.52 21.43 -6.19
N LYS A 44 -0.09 21.97 -7.34
CA LYS A 44 -0.92 22.89 -8.16
C LYS A 44 -2.13 22.18 -8.77
N LEU A 45 -2.04 20.89 -9.08
CA LEU A 45 -3.12 20.10 -9.68
C LEU A 45 -3.89 19.34 -8.61
N PHE A 46 -3.18 18.76 -7.66
CA PHE A 46 -3.72 17.93 -6.60
C PHE A 46 -3.26 18.47 -5.23
N PRO A 47 -3.86 19.57 -4.75
CA PRO A 47 -3.53 20.09 -3.43
C PRO A 47 -3.94 19.11 -2.34
N THR A 48 -3.06 18.93 -1.37
CA THR A 48 -3.40 18.16 -0.16
C THR A 48 -4.43 18.92 0.67
N LYS A 49 -5.28 18.20 1.40
CA LYS A 49 -6.27 18.83 2.28
C LYS A 49 -5.58 19.51 3.46
N PRO A 50 -5.98 20.74 3.85
CA PRO A 50 -5.29 21.50 4.90
C PRO A 50 -5.25 20.81 6.27
N HIS A 51 -6.25 20.00 6.58
CA HIS A 51 -6.40 19.31 7.88
C HIS A 51 -6.21 17.80 7.77
N ASN A 52 -5.52 17.34 6.71
CA ASN A 52 -5.24 15.91 6.57
C ASN A 52 -4.34 15.38 7.70
N VAL A 53 -4.32 14.08 7.87
CA VAL A 53 -3.57 13.40 8.95
C VAL A 53 -2.06 13.65 8.93
N PHE A 54 -1.55 14.26 7.87
CA PHE A 54 -0.14 14.60 7.66
C PHE A 54 0.10 16.12 7.56
N ALA A 55 -0.89 16.93 7.93
CA ALA A 55 -0.83 18.38 7.82
C ALA A 55 0.33 19.03 8.62
N HIS A 56 0.94 18.28 9.54
CA HIS A 56 2.12 18.69 10.31
C HIS A 56 3.44 18.56 9.54
N LEU A 57 3.42 18.03 8.31
CA LEU A 57 4.59 17.85 7.44
C LEU A 57 4.44 18.59 6.13
N GLN A 58 5.59 18.93 5.54
CA GLN A 58 5.68 19.28 4.13
C GLN A 58 6.16 18.08 3.33
N PHE A 59 5.68 17.96 2.10
CA PHE A 59 6.09 16.92 1.17
C PHE A 59 6.61 17.54 -0.11
N GLU A 60 7.67 16.95 -0.66
CA GLU A 60 8.04 17.26 -2.03
C GLU A 60 7.00 16.67 -3.01
N ASP A 61 6.85 17.29 -4.16
CA ASP A 61 6.09 16.68 -5.23
C ASP A 61 6.81 15.41 -5.69
N THR A 62 6.10 14.30 -5.69
CA THR A 62 6.53 13.01 -6.21
C THR A 62 5.47 12.53 -7.20
N PRO A 63 5.46 13.14 -8.41
CA PRO A 63 4.45 12.89 -9.40
C PRO A 63 4.53 11.47 -9.97
N ILE A 64 3.51 11.08 -10.71
CA ILE A 64 3.43 9.73 -11.29
C ILE A 64 4.60 9.39 -12.22
N GLU A 65 5.22 10.41 -12.83
CA GLU A 65 6.40 10.28 -13.68
C GLU A 65 7.63 9.77 -12.90
N ASP A 66 7.79 10.21 -11.65
CA ASP A 66 8.85 9.73 -10.78
C ASP A 66 8.64 8.25 -10.43
N TRP A 67 7.38 7.85 -10.15
CA TRP A 67 7.05 6.44 -9.97
C TRP A 67 7.31 5.61 -11.23
N LEU A 68 6.98 6.11 -12.41
CA LEU A 68 7.29 5.42 -13.67
C LEU A 68 8.78 5.21 -13.87
N THR A 69 9.60 6.16 -13.43
CA THR A 69 11.07 6.04 -13.47
C THR A 69 11.54 4.91 -12.56
N MET A 70 11.05 4.88 -11.32
CA MET A 70 11.33 3.80 -10.37
C MET A 70 10.83 2.45 -10.89
N GLN A 71 9.58 2.39 -11.35
CA GLN A 71 8.96 1.19 -11.92
C GLN A 71 9.82 0.57 -13.04
N ALA A 72 10.26 1.42 -13.98
CA ALA A 72 11.11 0.97 -15.10
C ALA A 72 12.46 0.45 -14.61
N ALA A 73 13.09 1.14 -13.66
CA ALA A 73 14.38 0.72 -13.09
C ALA A 73 14.30 -0.63 -12.39
N LEU A 74 13.19 -0.91 -11.69
CA LEU A 74 12.96 -2.18 -10.99
C LEU A 74 12.49 -3.30 -11.93
N GLY A 75 12.08 -3.00 -13.15
CA GLY A 75 11.51 -3.99 -14.08
C GLY A 75 10.05 -4.35 -13.77
N LEU A 76 9.33 -3.51 -13.05
CA LEU A 76 7.91 -3.65 -12.80
C LEU A 76 7.09 -3.22 -14.03
N SER A 77 5.92 -3.78 -14.24
CA SER A 77 5.08 -3.46 -15.41
C SER A 77 3.66 -3.05 -15.05
N ARG A 78 3.23 -3.33 -13.83
CA ARG A 78 1.89 -3.02 -13.30
C ARG A 78 1.98 -2.36 -11.94
N GLY A 79 0.90 -1.74 -11.51
CA GLY A 79 0.85 -1.13 -10.19
C GLY A 79 -0.54 -1.07 -9.57
N LEU A 80 -0.58 -1.05 -8.25
CA LEU A 80 -1.76 -0.70 -7.46
C LEU A 80 -1.52 0.66 -6.81
N HIS A 81 -2.11 1.68 -7.39
CA HIS A 81 -2.15 3.00 -6.78
C HIS A 81 -3.03 2.98 -5.54
N VAL A 82 -2.47 3.33 -4.39
CA VAL A 82 -3.20 3.47 -3.14
C VAL A 82 -3.37 4.96 -2.85
N LEU A 83 -4.61 5.43 -2.85
CA LEU A 83 -4.88 6.85 -2.58
C LEU A 83 -4.33 7.23 -1.21
N SER A 84 -3.44 8.22 -1.17
CA SER A 84 -2.91 8.71 0.10
C SER A 84 -3.98 9.42 0.90
N MET A 85 -3.98 9.23 2.22
CA MET A 85 -4.89 9.91 3.15
C MET A 85 -4.73 11.44 3.17
N MET A 86 -3.66 11.98 2.58
CA MET A 86 -3.49 13.42 2.39
C MET A 86 -4.58 14.04 1.51
N TYR A 87 -5.18 13.23 0.67
CA TYR A 87 -6.18 13.64 -0.31
C TYR A 87 -7.60 13.31 0.11
N GLU A 88 -7.76 12.54 1.19
CA GLU A 88 -9.06 12.08 1.68
C GLU A 88 -9.89 11.45 0.55
N ASN A 89 -11.05 12.02 0.23
CA ASN A 89 -11.96 11.57 -0.81
C ASN A 89 -11.75 12.26 -2.17
N ASN A 90 -10.58 12.80 -2.46
CA ASN A 90 -10.29 13.34 -3.78
C ASN A 90 -9.97 12.21 -4.78
N TYR A 91 -11.01 11.68 -5.41
CA TYR A 91 -10.89 10.54 -6.34
C TYR A 91 -10.32 10.93 -7.70
N GLU A 92 -10.22 12.22 -8.03
CA GLU A 92 -9.62 12.69 -9.28
C GLU A 92 -8.20 12.18 -9.45
N ILE A 93 -7.47 12.01 -8.34
CA ILE A 93 -6.12 11.45 -8.32
C ILE A 93 -6.11 10.00 -8.81
N ALA A 94 -7.08 9.19 -8.39
CA ALA A 94 -7.20 7.81 -8.85
C ALA A 94 -7.60 7.76 -10.34
N LEU A 95 -8.51 8.63 -10.76
CA LEU A 95 -8.90 8.77 -12.17
C LEU A 95 -7.73 9.25 -13.03
N TYR A 96 -6.92 10.17 -12.52
CA TYR A 96 -5.71 10.63 -13.21
C TYR A 96 -4.69 9.49 -13.38
N ALA A 97 -4.45 8.68 -12.33
CA ALA A 97 -3.58 7.51 -12.43
C ALA A 97 -4.08 6.55 -13.52
N GLN A 98 -5.38 6.28 -13.56
CA GLN A 98 -5.99 5.43 -14.60
C GLN A 98 -5.84 6.02 -16.00
N CYS A 99 -6.08 7.33 -16.16
CA CYS A 99 -5.92 8.02 -17.43
C CYS A 99 -4.48 7.95 -17.96
N ARG A 100 -3.49 8.08 -17.08
CA ARG A 100 -2.07 8.06 -17.42
C ARG A 100 -1.52 6.67 -17.70
N LEU A 101 -1.99 5.66 -17.01
CA LEU A 101 -1.39 4.31 -16.98
C LEU A 101 -2.27 3.24 -17.64
N GLY A 102 -3.57 3.53 -17.86
CA GLY A 102 -4.51 2.59 -18.49
C GLY A 102 -4.60 1.27 -17.74
N ASP A 103 -4.65 0.17 -18.48
CA ASP A 103 -4.82 -1.18 -17.91
C ASP A 103 -3.66 -1.69 -17.06
N ARG A 104 -2.55 -0.96 -17.04
CA ARG A 104 -1.39 -1.29 -16.20
C ARG A 104 -1.56 -0.91 -14.73
N VAL A 105 -2.60 -0.14 -14.39
CA VAL A 105 -2.86 0.29 -13.01
C VAL A 105 -4.25 -0.13 -12.56
N ARG A 106 -4.36 -0.34 -11.25
CA ARG A 106 -5.62 -0.36 -10.50
C ARG A 106 -5.48 0.61 -9.35
N SER A 107 -6.61 1.01 -8.76
CA SER A 107 -6.59 1.96 -7.64
C SER A 107 -7.37 1.45 -6.45
N VAL A 108 -6.88 1.79 -5.26
CA VAL A 108 -7.57 1.66 -3.98
C VAL A 108 -7.82 3.06 -3.45
N ILE A 109 -9.04 3.35 -3.05
CA ILE A 109 -9.44 4.66 -2.56
C ILE A 109 -9.92 4.61 -1.11
N VAL A 110 -10.08 5.78 -0.51
CA VAL A 110 -10.74 5.95 0.79
C VAL A 110 -12.10 6.61 0.52
N PRO A 111 -13.17 5.83 0.32
CA PRO A 111 -14.47 6.41 0.04
C PRO A 111 -15.07 7.04 1.30
N TRP A 112 -15.79 8.13 1.14
CA TRP A 112 -16.56 8.74 2.22
C TRP A 112 -17.97 8.10 2.32
N SER A 113 -18.61 8.18 3.48
CA SER A 113 -19.89 7.51 3.74
C SER A 113 -21.06 7.97 2.84
N GLY A 114 -20.97 9.19 2.32
CA GLY A 114 -22.00 9.75 1.42
C GLY A 114 -21.80 9.43 -0.06
N ILE A 115 -20.80 8.63 -0.45
CA ILE A 115 -20.59 8.25 -1.85
C ILE A 115 -21.80 7.50 -2.41
N THR A 116 -22.26 7.91 -3.59
CA THR A 116 -23.43 7.30 -4.27
C THR A 116 -23.05 6.02 -5.00
N ASP A 117 -24.05 5.18 -5.33
CA ASP A 117 -23.81 3.98 -6.15
C ASP A 117 -23.35 4.34 -7.57
N GLY A 118 -23.88 5.43 -8.14
CA GLY A 118 -23.45 5.91 -9.44
C GLY A 118 -21.96 6.30 -9.45
N GLU A 119 -21.47 6.96 -8.40
CA GLU A 119 -20.04 7.28 -8.25
C GLU A 119 -19.19 6.01 -8.10
N LEU A 120 -19.65 5.05 -7.29
CA LEU A 120 -18.96 3.75 -7.15
C LEU A 120 -18.89 3.01 -8.49
N ASP A 121 -19.95 3.05 -9.31
CA ASP A 121 -19.98 2.42 -10.63
C ASP A 121 -19.01 3.09 -11.61
N VAL A 122 -18.93 4.42 -11.60
CA VAL A 122 -17.96 5.18 -12.40
C VAL A 122 -16.52 4.83 -11.98
N LEU A 123 -16.25 4.83 -10.70
CA LEU A 123 -14.92 4.51 -10.15
C LEU A 123 -14.51 3.06 -10.46
N THR A 124 -15.46 2.11 -10.36
CA THR A 124 -15.23 0.71 -10.73
C THR A 124 -14.84 0.57 -12.20
N LYS A 125 -15.56 1.22 -13.10
CA LYS A 125 -15.26 1.25 -14.54
C LYS A 125 -13.89 1.90 -14.83
N ALA A 126 -13.50 2.85 -14.01
CA ALA A 126 -12.20 3.52 -14.08
C ALA A 126 -11.06 2.72 -13.40
N GLY A 127 -11.27 1.46 -13.02
CA GLY A 127 -10.21 0.59 -12.49
C GLY A 127 -9.98 0.72 -10.99
N VAL A 128 -10.89 1.32 -10.24
CA VAL A 128 -10.87 1.23 -8.77
C VAL A 128 -11.35 -0.17 -8.36
N VAL A 129 -10.56 -0.86 -7.56
CA VAL A 129 -10.77 -2.26 -7.17
C VAL A 129 -10.73 -2.47 -5.66
N GLY A 130 -10.61 -1.42 -4.88
CA GLY A 130 -10.53 -1.58 -3.43
C GLY A 130 -10.90 -0.35 -2.62
N TYR A 131 -11.33 -0.65 -1.39
CA TYR A 131 -11.66 0.30 -0.34
C TYR A 131 -10.61 0.21 0.76
N ARG A 132 -9.87 1.31 0.99
CA ARG A 132 -8.90 1.39 2.07
C ARG A 132 -9.58 1.78 3.37
N ILE A 133 -9.39 0.97 4.39
CA ILE A 133 -9.91 1.16 5.75
C ILE A 133 -8.71 1.41 6.67
N THR A 134 -8.74 2.50 7.40
CA THR A 134 -7.65 2.85 8.32
C THR A 134 -8.21 3.36 9.63
N TRP A 135 -7.60 2.94 10.73
CA TRP A 135 -7.90 3.41 12.07
C TRP A 135 -7.77 4.94 12.22
N ARG A 136 -6.97 5.60 11.35
CA ARG A 136 -6.78 7.06 11.36
C ARG A 136 -8.04 7.85 10.96
N LEU A 137 -9.00 7.21 10.29
CA LEU A 137 -10.24 7.85 9.85
C LEU A 137 -11.40 7.62 10.83
N GLY A 138 -11.15 6.99 11.96
CA GLY A 138 -12.14 6.78 13.02
C GLY A 138 -12.18 5.33 13.50
N PRO A 139 -12.91 5.07 14.59
CA PRO A 139 -12.92 3.77 15.26
C PRO A 139 -13.85 2.75 14.61
N THR A 140 -14.63 3.13 13.60
CA THR A 140 -15.68 2.29 13.04
C THR A 140 -15.46 1.97 11.58
N ILE A 141 -15.90 0.77 11.18
CA ILE A 141 -15.96 0.33 9.79
C ILE A 141 -17.41 0.50 9.32
N ASP A 142 -17.64 1.31 8.29
CA ASP A 142 -18.96 1.45 7.68
C ASP A 142 -19.33 0.17 6.93
N GLN A 143 -20.12 -0.69 7.59
CA GLN A 143 -20.53 -1.99 7.06
C GLN A 143 -21.41 -1.87 5.81
N ARG A 144 -22.18 -0.78 5.66
CA ARG A 144 -23.01 -0.55 4.46
C ARG A 144 -22.12 -0.27 3.27
N LEU A 145 -21.09 0.55 3.47
CA LEU A 145 -20.12 0.87 2.42
C LEU A 145 -19.29 -0.36 2.04
N VAL A 146 -18.88 -1.17 3.03
CA VAL A 146 -18.20 -2.45 2.79
C VAL A 146 -19.07 -3.38 1.92
N ALA A 147 -20.36 -3.50 2.21
CA ALA A 147 -21.28 -4.31 1.41
C ALA A 147 -21.40 -3.79 -0.02
N ARG A 148 -21.67 -2.49 -0.20
CA ARG A 148 -21.84 -1.84 -1.52
C ARG A 148 -20.59 -1.94 -2.39
N THR A 149 -19.41 -1.79 -1.82
CA THR A 149 -18.14 -1.95 -2.54
C THR A 149 -17.84 -3.41 -2.83
N GLY A 150 -18.19 -4.33 -1.90
CA GLY A 150 -18.09 -5.77 -2.09
C GLY A 150 -18.94 -6.31 -3.24
N GLU A 151 -20.18 -5.79 -3.44
CA GLU A 151 -21.04 -6.12 -4.58
C GLU A 151 -20.39 -5.79 -5.93
N ARG A 152 -19.49 -4.81 -5.97
CA ARG A 152 -18.70 -4.42 -7.13
C ARG A 152 -17.39 -5.20 -7.27
N GLY A 153 -17.16 -6.19 -6.40
CA GLY A 153 -15.95 -7.00 -6.40
C GLY A 153 -14.71 -6.32 -5.81
N TRP A 154 -14.88 -5.20 -5.12
CA TRP A 154 -13.75 -4.52 -4.48
C TRP A 154 -13.22 -5.33 -3.30
N SER A 155 -11.91 -5.29 -3.10
CA SER A 155 -11.26 -5.82 -1.91
C SER A 155 -11.13 -4.75 -0.81
N MET A 156 -11.21 -5.19 0.45
CA MET A 156 -11.02 -4.30 1.60
C MET A 156 -9.53 -4.28 1.98
N HIS A 157 -8.92 -3.10 2.01
CA HIS A 157 -7.51 -2.92 2.35
C HIS A 157 -7.38 -2.31 3.75
N TYR A 158 -6.90 -3.09 4.70
CA TYR A 158 -6.78 -2.67 6.09
C TYR A 158 -5.38 -2.15 6.40
N LEU A 159 -5.27 -0.85 6.68
CA LEU A 159 -4.13 -0.28 7.37
C LEU A 159 -4.37 -0.40 8.87
N HIS A 160 -3.97 -1.52 9.43
CA HIS A 160 -4.18 -1.93 10.82
C HIS A 160 -2.83 -2.08 11.53
N ARG A 161 -2.82 -2.05 12.85
CA ARG A 161 -1.66 -2.32 13.69
C ARG A 161 -2.02 -3.42 14.69
N ALA A 162 -1.74 -4.65 14.30
CA ALA A 162 -2.21 -5.85 14.97
C ALA A 162 -1.75 -6.00 16.42
N ASP A 163 -0.67 -5.32 16.81
CA ASP A 163 -0.10 -5.36 18.16
C ASP A 163 -0.43 -4.13 19.02
N GLU A 164 -1.22 -3.18 18.51
CA GLU A 164 -1.71 -2.04 19.31
C GLU A 164 -3.06 -2.37 19.92
N ALA A 165 -3.11 -2.42 21.28
CA ALA A 165 -4.31 -2.81 22.04
C ALA A 165 -5.53 -1.91 21.73
N GLU A 166 -5.32 -0.64 21.41
CA GLU A 166 -6.38 0.30 21.02
C GLU A 166 -7.10 -0.14 19.75
N GLN A 167 -6.49 -1.01 18.96
CA GLN A 167 -7.04 -1.52 17.70
C GLN A 167 -7.56 -2.96 17.80
N ASP A 168 -7.54 -3.57 18.96
CA ASP A 168 -7.98 -4.97 19.14
C ASP A 168 -9.46 -5.19 18.76
N HIS A 169 -10.30 -4.19 18.96
CA HIS A 169 -11.71 -4.24 18.57
C HIS A 169 -11.92 -4.42 17.05
N TRP A 170 -10.90 -4.13 16.23
CA TRP A 170 -10.97 -4.32 14.78
C TRP A 170 -10.73 -5.77 14.36
N LYS A 171 -9.97 -6.55 15.12
CA LYS A 171 -9.61 -7.93 14.78
C LYS A 171 -10.84 -8.79 14.42
N PRO A 172 -11.91 -8.84 15.24
CA PRO A 172 -13.10 -9.61 14.89
C PRO A 172 -13.88 -9.03 13.70
N LEU A 173 -13.78 -7.72 13.44
CA LEU A 173 -14.42 -7.10 12.27
C LEU A 173 -13.67 -7.47 10.99
N ILE A 174 -12.35 -7.44 11.02
CA ILE A 174 -11.48 -7.83 9.90
C ILE A 174 -11.71 -9.29 9.53
N LEU A 175 -11.70 -10.21 10.51
CA LEU A 175 -11.95 -11.64 10.28
C LEU A 175 -13.32 -11.93 9.66
N ARG A 176 -14.33 -11.12 9.98
CA ARG A 176 -15.70 -11.24 9.44
C ARG A 176 -15.93 -10.46 8.15
N THR A 177 -14.91 -9.79 7.61
CA THR A 177 -15.05 -9.07 6.35
C THR A 177 -15.60 -9.98 5.26
N PRO A 178 -16.70 -9.63 4.60
CA PRO A 178 -17.20 -10.40 3.47
C PRO A 178 -16.27 -10.21 2.27
N GLY A 179 -16.06 -11.27 1.49
CA GLY A 179 -15.22 -11.20 0.29
C GLY A 179 -13.72 -11.10 0.56
N ARG A 180 -12.99 -10.56 -0.41
CA ARG A 180 -11.52 -10.48 -0.38
C ARG A 180 -11.05 -9.28 0.43
N PHE A 181 -9.99 -9.48 1.20
CA PHE A 181 -9.37 -8.39 1.95
C PHE A 181 -7.85 -8.49 1.99
N VAL A 182 -7.21 -7.38 2.29
CA VAL A 182 -5.76 -7.23 2.29
C VAL A 182 -5.32 -6.61 3.62
N LEU A 183 -4.32 -7.19 4.24
CA LEU A 183 -3.60 -6.57 5.35
C LEU A 183 -2.38 -5.83 4.78
N GLU A 184 -2.36 -4.50 4.88
CA GLU A 184 -1.24 -3.68 4.44
C GLU A 184 -0.06 -3.83 5.42
N HIS A 185 1.17 -3.76 4.91
CA HIS A 185 2.40 -3.75 5.69
C HIS A 185 2.46 -4.86 6.75
N MET A 186 2.24 -6.11 6.32
CA MET A 186 2.21 -7.30 7.19
C MET A 186 1.25 -7.17 8.38
N GLY A 187 0.14 -6.45 8.21
CA GLY A 187 -0.85 -6.22 9.28
C GLY A 187 -0.38 -5.29 10.39
N GLY A 188 0.73 -4.58 10.19
CA GLY A 188 1.28 -3.67 11.20
C GLY A 188 1.73 -4.37 12.48
N VAL A 189 2.19 -5.62 12.38
CA VAL A 189 2.73 -6.37 13.53
C VAL A 189 4.01 -5.72 14.06
N ASP A 190 4.31 -5.92 15.33
CA ASP A 190 5.55 -5.50 15.94
C ASP A 190 6.61 -6.62 15.81
N PRO A 191 7.69 -6.43 15.02
CA PRO A 191 8.72 -7.45 14.84
C PRO A 191 9.38 -7.90 16.16
N ALA A 192 9.44 -7.02 17.16
CA ALA A 192 10.01 -7.37 18.46
C ALA A 192 9.21 -8.45 19.20
N LYS A 193 7.92 -8.64 18.87
CA LYS A 193 7.10 -9.72 19.44
C LYS A 193 7.29 -11.07 18.73
N GLY A 194 7.97 -11.06 17.58
CA GLY A 194 8.31 -12.25 16.81
C GLY A 194 7.11 -13.02 16.24
N ILE A 195 7.39 -14.22 15.76
CA ILE A 195 6.40 -15.11 15.13
C ILE A 195 5.34 -15.66 16.09
N ASP A 196 5.61 -15.62 17.38
CA ASP A 196 4.69 -16.05 18.44
C ASP A 196 3.88 -14.90 19.02
N GLY A 197 4.08 -13.69 18.53
CA GLY A 197 3.33 -12.50 18.91
C GLY A 197 1.83 -12.62 18.59
N GLU A 198 0.98 -12.01 19.40
CA GLU A 198 -0.48 -12.07 19.22
C GLU A 198 -0.90 -11.45 17.89
N GLY A 199 -0.32 -10.31 17.53
CA GLY A 199 -0.59 -9.66 16.25
C GLY A 199 -0.21 -10.53 15.06
N PHE A 200 0.91 -11.24 15.14
CA PHE A 200 1.33 -12.13 14.07
C PHE A 200 0.42 -13.37 13.95
N ARG A 201 0.01 -13.97 15.09
CA ARG A 201 -1.01 -15.04 15.08
C ARG A 201 -2.32 -14.58 14.46
N PHE A 202 -2.74 -13.34 14.73
CA PHE A 202 -3.92 -12.77 14.08
C PHE A 202 -3.75 -12.67 12.55
N VAL A 203 -2.58 -12.25 12.06
CA VAL A 203 -2.29 -12.22 10.61
C VAL A 203 -2.40 -13.62 9.99
N LEU A 204 -1.85 -14.65 10.64
CA LEU A 204 -1.98 -16.04 10.18
C LEU A 204 -3.44 -16.50 10.18
N ALA A 205 -4.21 -16.19 11.21
CA ALA A 205 -5.64 -16.50 11.24
C ALA A 205 -6.43 -15.79 10.12
N CYS A 206 -6.04 -14.58 9.73
CA CYS A 206 -6.62 -13.92 8.56
C CYS A 206 -6.30 -14.68 7.27
N LEU A 207 -5.06 -15.14 7.09
CA LEU A 207 -4.66 -15.94 5.93
C LEU A 207 -5.42 -17.27 5.85
N ASP A 208 -5.66 -17.92 6.99
CA ASP A 208 -6.41 -19.19 7.09
C ASP A 208 -7.87 -19.07 6.64
N THR A 209 -8.42 -17.85 6.58
CA THR A 209 -9.74 -17.61 5.97
C THR A 209 -9.78 -17.91 4.48
N GLY A 210 -8.62 -18.02 3.80
CA GLY A 210 -8.49 -18.16 2.35
C GLY A 210 -8.88 -16.91 1.55
N ARG A 211 -9.36 -15.84 2.21
CA ARG A 211 -9.84 -14.59 1.61
C ARG A 211 -8.90 -13.40 1.83
N CYS A 212 -7.86 -13.59 2.63
CA CYS A 212 -6.89 -12.57 3.00
C CYS A 212 -5.66 -12.62 2.10
N TRP A 213 -5.17 -11.44 1.72
CA TRP A 213 -3.81 -11.24 1.19
C TRP A 213 -3.01 -10.37 2.15
N VAL A 214 -1.69 -10.57 2.17
CA VAL A 214 -0.77 -9.78 3.01
C VAL A 214 0.29 -9.13 2.13
N LYS A 215 0.46 -7.81 2.26
CA LYS A 215 1.53 -7.08 1.58
C LYS A 215 2.82 -7.19 2.37
N LEU A 216 3.84 -7.75 1.76
CA LEU A 216 5.21 -7.80 2.28
C LEU A 216 5.83 -6.41 2.12
N SER A 217 6.25 -5.83 3.22
CA SER A 217 6.89 -4.52 3.25
C SER A 217 7.68 -4.38 4.55
N PRO A 218 8.95 -3.96 4.52
CA PRO A 218 9.76 -3.78 5.72
C PRO A 218 9.38 -2.56 6.55
N ARG A 219 8.32 -1.82 6.18
CA ARG A 219 7.85 -0.62 6.86
C ARG A 219 7.59 -0.79 8.36
N ILE A 220 7.28 -2.01 8.79
CA ILE A 220 7.06 -2.34 10.22
C ILE A 220 8.37 -2.49 11.01
N SER A 221 9.53 -2.55 10.36
CA SER A 221 10.83 -2.70 11.01
C SER A 221 11.03 -1.67 12.11
N LYS A 222 11.64 -2.08 13.21
CA LYS A 222 12.11 -1.20 14.29
C LYS A 222 13.56 -0.77 14.12
N GLN A 223 14.28 -1.36 13.16
CA GLN A 223 15.65 -0.97 12.83
C GLN A 223 15.65 0.37 12.09
N ASP A 224 16.65 1.20 12.38
CA ASP A 224 16.77 2.52 11.75
C ASP A 224 17.38 2.44 10.34
N ASN A 225 18.13 1.39 10.07
CA ASN A 225 18.85 1.23 8.82
C ASN A 225 18.54 -0.11 8.14
N PHE A 226 18.66 -0.11 6.81
CA PHE A 226 18.69 -1.33 6.01
C PHE A 226 19.76 -2.30 6.57
N PRO A 227 19.54 -3.62 6.59
CA PRO A 227 18.56 -4.36 5.77
C PRO A 227 17.23 -4.71 6.45
N PHE A 228 16.87 -4.13 7.59
CA PHE A 228 15.59 -4.39 8.28
C PHE A 228 15.37 -5.87 8.64
N SER A 229 16.43 -6.54 9.06
CA SER A 229 16.48 -8.00 9.31
C SER A 229 15.58 -8.47 10.45
N ASP A 230 15.06 -7.57 11.28
CA ASP A 230 14.06 -7.85 12.29
C ASP A 230 12.74 -8.36 11.68
N THR A 231 12.49 -8.08 10.40
CA THR A 231 11.31 -8.55 9.68
C THR A 231 11.48 -9.94 9.05
N ASP A 232 12.71 -10.44 8.88
CA ASP A 232 13.01 -11.68 8.16
C ASP A 232 12.26 -12.91 8.71
N PRO A 233 12.23 -13.16 10.05
CA PRO A 233 11.53 -14.33 10.58
C PRO A 233 10.02 -14.30 10.26
N LEU A 234 9.42 -13.12 10.29
CA LEU A 234 8.00 -12.91 9.99
C LEU A 234 7.71 -13.23 8.53
N VAL A 235 8.50 -12.66 7.60
CA VAL A 235 8.32 -12.88 6.18
C VAL A 235 8.52 -14.35 5.81
N ARG A 236 9.59 -15.00 6.30
CA ARG A 236 9.83 -16.43 6.04
C ARG A 236 8.68 -17.30 6.54
N LYS A 237 8.10 -16.97 7.69
CA LYS A 237 6.93 -17.69 8.22
C LYS A 237 5.68 -17.47 7.37
N LEU A 238 5.43 -16.25 6.89
CA LEU A 238 4.32 -15.93 5.97
C LEU A 238 4.48 -16.69 4.65
N VAL A 239 5.69 -16.71 4.08
CA VAL A 239 5.99 -17.43 2.82
C VAL A 239 5.76 -18.93 2.98
N ALA A 240 6.19 -19.52 4.09
CA ALA A 240 5.97 -20.93 4.36
C ALA A 240 4.49 -21.26 4.63
N HIS A 241 3.70 -20.31 5.13
CA HIS A 241 2.31 -20.51 5.51
C HIS A 241 1.34 -20.39 4.34
N ALA A 242 1.44 -19.32 3.55
CA ALA A 242 0.47 -19.01 2.50
C ALA A 242 1.09 -18.24 1.32
N PRO A 243 2.04 -18.82 0.55
CA PRO A 243 2.75 -18.12 -0.52
C PRO A 243 1.81 -17.59 -1.61
N ASN A 244 0.66 -18.24 -1.81
CA ASN A 244 -0.38 -17.85 -2.77
C ASN A 244 -1.29 -16.71 -2.29
N ARG A 245 -1.00 -16.12 -1.14
CA ARG A 245 -1.76 -14.98 -0.54
C ARG A 245 -0.83 -13.82 -0.18
N LEU A 246 0.39 -13.82 -0.68
CA LEU A 246 1.34 -12.75 -0.43
C LEU A 246 1.47 -11.83 -1.65
N LEU A 247 1.73 -10.58 -1.37
CA LEU A 247 1.92 -9.51 -2.35
C LEU A 247 3.19 -8.75 -1.99
N TRP A 248 3.87 -8.18 -2.98
CA TRP A 248 4.96 -7.23 -2.75
C TRP A 248 4.49 -5.81 -3.09
N GLY A 249 4.90 -4.83 -2.30
CA GLY A 249 4.64 -3.43 -2.59
C GLY A 249 5.78 -2.54 -2.10
N SER A 250 6.17 -1.58 -2.92
CA SER A 250 7.25 -0.64 -2.62
C SER A 250 6.91 0.28 -1.45
N ASP A 251 5.67 0.70 -1.34
CA ASP A 251 5.21 1.83 -0.50
C ASP A 251 5.79 3.18 -0.98
N TRP A 252 6.28 3.22 -2.23
CA TRP A 252 6.79 4.45 -2.84
C TRP A 252 5.74 5.59 -2.77
N PRO A 253 6.09 6.82 -2.45
CA PRO A 253 7.38 7.40 -2.13
C PRO A 253 7.71 7.37 -0.63
N HIS A 254 7.28 6.36 0.11
CA HIS A 254 7.52 6.14 1.54
C HIS A 254 7.03 7.30 2.42
N PRO A 255 5.78 7.73 2.32
CA PRO A 255 5.29 8.88 3.08
C PRO A 255 5.40 8.61 4.57
N GLN A 256 5.90 9.61 5.33
CA GLN A 256 6.14 9.52 6.76
C GLN A 256 7.22 8.51 7.21
N TYR A 257 8.14 8.17 6.35
CA TYR A 257 9.29 7.39 6.76
C TYR A 257 10.33 8.32 7.40
N PHE A 258 10.47 8.32 8.72
CA PHE A 258 11.37 9.20 9.47
C PHE A 258 12.78 8.63 9.68
N LYS A 259 13.04 7.44 9.19
CA LYS A 259 14.35 6.79 9.14
C LYS A 259 15.10 7.24 7.89
N PRO A 260 16.39 6.92 7.76
CA PRO A 260 17.05 7.07 6.47
C PRO A 260 16.19 6.44 5.37
N MET A 261 15.87 7.21 4.33
CA MET A 261 15.01 6.75 3.25
C MET A 261 15.59 5.49 2.61
N PRO A 262 14.83 4.38 2.53
CA PRO A 262 15.33 3.18 1.90
C PRO A 262 15.45 3.36 0.38
N ASN A 263 16.41 2.66 -0.23
CA ASN A 263 16.50 2.58 -1.67
C ASN A 263 15.56 1.48 -2.19
N ASP A 264 14.68 1.78 -3.15
CA ASP A 264 13.68 0.85 -3.66
C ASP A 264 14.29 -0.40 -4.32
N VAL A 265 15.48 -0.28 -4.93
CA VAL A 265 16.20 -1.43 -5.47
C VAL A 265 16.66 -2.36 -4.35
N ALA A 266 17.16 -1.80 -3.25
CA ALA A 266 17.53 -2.61 -2.10
C ALA A 266 16.31 -3.31 -1.47
N LEU A 267 15.16 -2.63 -1.39
CA LEU A 267 13.90 -3.25 -0.93
C LEU A 267 13.42 -4.37 -1.85
N LEU A 268 13.61 -4.23 -3.16
CA LEU A 268 13.30 -5.29 -4.11
C LEU A 268 14.25 -6.48 -3.94
N ASP A 269 15.55 -6.21 -3.82
CA ASP A 269 16.58 -7.25 -3.72
C ASP A 269 16.47 -8.09 -2.43
N MET A 270 15.88 -7.54 -1.34
CA MET A 270 15.54 -8.33 -0.14
C MET A 270 14.68 -9.57 -0.46
N MET A 271 13.91 -9.53 -1.53
CA MET A 271 13.09 -10.67 -1.94
C MET A 271 13.90 -11.89 -2.35
N LEU A 272 15.18 -11.74 -2.69
CA LEU A 272 16.09 -12.88 -2.95
C LEU A 272 16.35 -13.70 -1.67
N ASP A 273 16.49 -13.00 -0.53
CA ASP A 273 16.72 -13.64 0.76
C ASP A 273 15.41 -14.13 1.42
N TRP A 274 14.35 -13.36 1.25
CA TRP A 274 13.02 -13.68 1.81
C TRP A 274 12.37 -14.86 1.10
N VAL A 275 12.53 -14.93 -0.22
CA VAL A 275 11.86 -15.89 -1.09
C VAL A 275 12.87 -16.42 -2.11
N PRO A 276 13.76 -17.36 -1.73
CA PRO A 276 14.79 -17.90 -2.63
C PRO A 276 14.20 -18.63 -3.85
N ASP A 277 13.01 -19.20 -3.71
CA ASP A 277 12.35 -19.95 -4.78
C ASP A 277 11.74 -18.99 -5.82
N GLU A 278 12.13 -19.15 -7.10
CA GLU A 278 11.70 -18.30 -8.21
C GLU A 278 10.20 -18.47 -8.51
N ALA A 279 9.67 -19.68 -8.41
CA ALA A 279 8.25 -19.93 -8.66
C ALA A 279 7.38 -19.21 -7.60
N THR A 280 7.80 -19.22 -6.35
CA THR A 280 7.13 -18.48 -5.28
C THR A 280 7.25 -16.97 -5.48
N ARG A 281 8.38 -16.44 -5.93
CA ARG A 281 8.48 -15.03 -6.31
C ARG A 281 7.53 -14.68 -7.45
N LYS A 282 7.39 -15.55 -8.46
CA LYS A 282 6.41 -15.34 -9.54
C LYS A 282 4.98 -15.29 -8.99
N LEU A 283 4.61 -16.14 -8.05
CA LEU A 283 3.31 -16.04 -7.37
C LEU A 283 3.12 -14.65 -6.76
N ILE A 284 4.09 -14.18 -5.96
CA ILE A 284 4.00 -12.93 -5.20
C ILE A 284 3.94 -11.69 -6.10
N PHE A 285 4.74 -11.67 -7.17
CA PHE A 285 4.82 -10.50 -8.04
C PHE A 285 3.82 -10.49 -9.18
N VAL A 286 3.32 -11.66 -9.62
CA VAL A 286 2.53 -11.77 -10.86
C VAL A 286 1.17 -12.40 -10.61
N ASP A 287 1.14 -13.66 -10.13
CA ASP A 287 -0.09 -14.44 -10.15
C ASP A 287 -1.07 -14.00 -9.06
N ASN A 288 -0.60 -13.77 -7.84
CA ASN A 288 -1.42 -13.29 -6.73
C ASN A 288 -1.98 -11.87 -6.99
N PRO A 289 -1.16 -10.89 -7.45
CA PRO A 289 -1.70 -9.59 -7.87
C PRO A 289 -2.72 -9.70 -9.01
N ALA A 290 -2.49 -10.58 -9.99
CA ALA A 290 -3.43 -10.76 -11.09
C ALA A 290 -4.77 -11.31 -10.60
N GLU A 291 -4.75 -12.29 -9.67
CA GLU A 291 -5.95 -12.86 -9.06
C GLU A 291 -6.72 -11.81 -8.25
N LEU A 292 -6.02 -11.06 -7.40
CA LEU A 292 -6.67 -10.09 -6.51
C LEU A 292 -7.22 -8.89 -7.26
N LEU A 293 -6.44 -8.34 -8.20
CA LEU A 293 -6.69 -7.02 -8.82
C LEU A 293 -7.33 -7.12 -10.21
N GLY A 294 -7.56 -8.33 -10.71
CA GLY A 294 -8.18 -8.55 -12.02
C GLY A 294 -7.28 -8.17 -13.19
N PHE A 295 -5.97 -8.27 -13.06
CA PHE A 295 -5.08 -8.15 -14.20
C PHE A 295 -5.13 -9.41 -15.07
N ARG A 296 -4.95 -9.23 -16.38
CA ARG A 296 -4.84 -10.36 -17.31
C ARG A 296 -3.63 -11.22 -16.92
N ARG A 297 -3.83 -12.53 -16.79
CA ARG A 297 -2.72 -13.47 -16.61
C ARG A 297 -1.83 -13.49 -17.87
N ILE A 298 -0.52 -13.53 -17.66
CA ILE A 298 0.50 -13.58 -18.72
C ILE A 298 1.12 -14.98 -18.71
#